data_3b3781be03a6327950bb59ddd583a118
#
_entry.id   3b3781be03a6327950bb59ddd583a118
#
_cell.length_a   1.000
_cell.length_b   1.000
_cell.length_c   1.000
_cell.angle_alpha   90.00
_cell.angle_beta   90.00
_cell.angle_gamma   90.00
#
_symmetry.space_group_name_H-M   'P 1'
#
loop_
_entity.id
_entity.type
_entity.pdbx_description
1 polymer ?
#
loop_
_entity_poly.entity_id
_entity_poly.type
_entity_poly.pdbx_seq_one_letter_code
_entity_poly.pdbx_strand_id
1 'polypeptide(L)'
;MASAVFVVITTINEPTPAVRGFCRIPGHRVVVVGDRKTPANWRCPPAVYLGPEASAGRLAAALPWNHYSRKMLGYLHAIRLGAEVIYDTDDDNVPKPEWDIPPFDGVYDATREDLGFVNLYASFTDQRIWPRGFPLPRIRDVAGVVPDAALTPQAAQVGVWQALADGEPDVDAIYRLVDGAPCAFRSRAPIVLGVGTVCPFNTQSTAVRRALFPLLYLPSTVTFRFTDILRGLVAQPIMWAAGYRLGFTQATVVQERNPHKLLADFADEVPMYLHAEEVPDRVSRAIRPDASVAENLTRAYAALADARIVTAAESDRLSAWLDDLTPAAAGPT
;
A
#
# COMPACT_ATOMS: atom_id res chain seq x y z
N MET A 1 2.46 16.91 -20.62
CA MET A 1 2.65 15.46 -20.89
C MET A 1 1.82 14.72 -19.88
N ALA A 2 1.08 13.70 -20.29
CA ALA A 2 0.33 12.85 -19.34
C ALA A 2 1.34 12.20 -18.36
N SER A 3 0.98 12.15 -17.09
CA SER A 3 1.80 11.54 -16.03
C SER A 3 2.05 10.07 -16.37
N ALA A 4 3.29 9.59 -16.29
CA ALA A 4 3.62 8.19 -16.59
C ALA A 4 3.19 7.30 -15.42
N VAL A 5 2.02 6.68 -15.57
CA VAL A 5 1.45 5.75 -14.58
C VAL A 5 1.92 4.32 -14.88
N PHE A 6 2.37 3.62 -13.84
CA PHE A 6 2.71 2.20 -13.91
C PHE A 6 1.90 1.41 -12.89
N VAL A 7 1.19 0.40 -13.38
CA VAL A 7 0.51 -0.60 -12.55
C VAL A 7 1.50 -1.73 -12.28
N VAL A 8 1.75 -2.01 -10.99
CA VAL A 8 2.69 -3.05 -10.57
C VAL A 8 1.94 -4.15 -9.83
N ILE A 9 2.09 -5.38 -10.31
CA ILE A 9 1.41 -6.58 -9.80
C ILE A 9 2.45 -7.67 -9.52
N THR A 10 2.28 -8.42 -8.44
CA THR A 10 2.98 -9.70 -8.25
C THR A 10 2.03 -10.86 -8.54
N THR A 11 2.56 -11.96 -9.05
CA THR A 11 1.76 -13.16 -9.30
C THR A 11 2.57 -14.44 -9.15
N ILE A 12 1.90 -15.50 -8.73
CA ILE A 12 2.38 -16.89 -8.78
C ILE A 12 1.46 -17.75 -9.68
N ASN A 13 0.48 -17.12 -10.32
CA ASN A 13 -0.55 -17.73 -11.14
C ASN A 13 -0.28 -17.49 -12.64
N GLU A 14 -0.98 -18.22 -13.51
CA GLU A 14 -1.15 -17.82 -14.92
C GLU A 14 -1.79 -16.42 -15.01
N PRO A 15 -1.71 -15.72 -16.16
CA PRO A 15 -2.34 -14.41 -16.30
C PRO A 15 -3.81 -14.43 -15.90
N THR A 16 -4.13 -13.71 -14.82
CA THR A 16 -5.47 -13.65 -14.21
C THR A 16 -6.40 -12.68 -14.95
N PRO A 17 -7.71 -12.68 -14.67
CA PRO A 17 -8.65 -11.65 -15.14
C PRO A 17 -8.20 -10.24 -14.74
N ALA A 18 -7.64 -10.06 -13.54
CA ALA A 18 -7.13 -8.78 -13.05
C ALA A 18 -5.98 -8.26 -13.94
N VAL A 19 -4.93 -9.07 -14.16
CA VAL A 19 -3.80 -8.69 -15.03
C VAL A 19 -4.28 -8.35 -16.43
N ARG A 20 -5.16 -9.19 -17.02
CA ARG A 20 -5.73 -8.95 -18.35
C ARG A 20 -6.59 -7.68 -18.38
N GLY A 21 -7.31 -7.41 -17.29
CA GLY A 21 -8.13 -6.21 -17.12
C GLY A 21 -7.27 -4.95 -17.21
N PHE A 22 -6.23 -4.85 -16.39
CA PHE A 22 -5.30 -3.71 -16.41
C PHE A 22 -4.58 -3.57 -17.77
N CYS A 23 -4.23 -4.66 -18.43
CA CYS A 23 -3.60 -4.61 -19.76
C CYS A 23 -4.52 -4.00 -20.85
N ARG A 24 -5.83 -3.95 -20.66
CA ARG A 24 -6.80 -3.39 -21.62
C ARG A 24 -7.10 -1.90 -21.41
N ILE A 25 -6.84 -1.37 -20.22
CA ILE A 25 -7.07 0.03 -19.90
C ILE A 25 -5.93 0.87 -20.51
N PRO A 26 -6.20 1.88 -21.35
CA PRO A 26 -5.17 2.72 -21.93
C PRO A 26 -4.58 3.71 -20.93
N GLY A 27 -3.44 4.31 -21.27
CA GLY A 27 -2.86 5.43 -20.52
C GLY A 27 -1.89 5.06 -19.41
N HIS A 28 -1.65 3.76 -19.17
CA HIS A 28 -0.63 3.29 -18.22
C HIS A 28 0.17 2.09 -18.78
N ARG A 29 1.20 1.70 -18.05
CA ARG A 29 2.01 0.50 -18.33
C ARG A 29 1.83 -0.50 -17.21
N VAL A 30 1.78 -1.79 -17.55
CA VAL A 30 1.65 -2.87 -16.57
C VAL A 30 2.99 -3.58 -16.42
N VAL A 31 3.46 -3.72 -15.18
CA VAL A 31 4.65 -4.50 -14.81
C VAL A 31 4.20 -5.62 -13.89
N VAL A 32 4.50 -6.86 -14.27
CA VAL A 32 4.16 -8.04 -13.48
C VAL A 32 5.44 -8.70 -12.99
N VAL A 33 5.54 -8.89 -11.69
CA VAL A 33 6.69 -9.56 -11.05
C VAL A 33 6.30 -10.98 -10.71
N GLY A 34 7.01 -11.94 -11.31
CA GLY A 34 6.93 -13.34 -10.97
C GLY A 34 7.90 -13.76 -9.87
N ASP A 35 7.70 -14.97 -9.38
CA ASP A 35 8.56 -15.64 -8.43
C ASP A 35 8.78 -17.11 -8.84
N ARG A 36 9.50 -17.89 -8.05
CA ARG A 36 9.81 -19.30 -8.35
C ARG A 36 8.59 -20.19 -8.59
N LYS A 37 7.44 -19.83 -8.03
CA LYS A 37 6.16 -20.53 -8.21
C LYS A 37 5.40 -20.09 -9.46
N THR A 38 5.79 -18.97 -10.09
CA THR A 38 5.12 -18.48 -11.31
C THR A 38 5.43 -19.41 -12.47
N PRO A 39 4.46 -19.74 -13.34
CA PRO A 39 4.69 -20.56 -14.53
C PRO A 39 5.83 -20.03 -15.40
N ALA A 40 6.73 -20.91 -15.84
CA ALA A 40 7.95 -20.53 -16.58
C ALA A 40 7.65 -19.86 -17.93
N ASN A 41 6.52 -20.17 -18.55
CA ASN A 41 6.06 -19.62 -19.83
C ASN A 41 5.10 -18.44 -19.66
N TRP A 42 5.09 -17.78 -18.48
CA TRP A 42 4.16 -16.69 -18.19
C TRP A 42 4.28 -15.56 -19.22
N ARG A 43 3.16 -15.18 -19.82
CA ARG A 43 3.08 -14.14 -20.85
C ARG A 43 1.70 -13.50 -20.91
N CYS A 44 1.64 -12.16 -20.85
CA CYS A 44 0.41 -11.38 -21.01
C CYS A 44 0.71 -10.02 -21.66
N PRO A 45 0.98 -9.93 -22.97
CA PRO A 45 1.19 -8.65 -23.64
C PRO A 45 -0.05 -7.73 -23.47
N PRO A 46 0.14 -6.39 -23.28
CA PRO A 46 1.40 -5.64 -23.34
C PRO A 46 2.18 -5.56 -22.01
N ALA A 47 1.82 -6.32 -20.98
CA ALA A 47 2.52 -6.29 -19.69
C ALA A 47 4.01 -6.65 -19.85
N VAL A 48 4.88 -5.92 -19.14
CA VAL A 48 6.28 -6.29 -18.95
C VAL A 48 6.34 -7.31 -17.83
N TYR A 49 6.88 -8.48 -18.11
CA TYR A 49 7.07 -9.53 -17.12
C TYR A 49 8.50 -9.57 -16.60
N LEU A 50 8.66 -9.51 -15.29
CA LEU A 50 9.92 -9.69 -14.59
C LEU A 50 9.92 -11.05 -13.90
N GLY A 51 10.50 -12.05 -14.56
CA GLY A 51 10.65 -13.41 -14.03
C GLY A 51 11.74 -13.47 -12.94
N PRO A 52 11.92 -14.64 -12.30
CA PRO A 52 12.92 -14.85 -11.24
C PRO A 52 14.34 -14.45 -11.67
N GLU A 53 14.68 -14.69 -12.93
CA GLU A 53 16.02 -14.42 -13.49
C GLU A 53 16.21 -12.94 -13.92
N ALA A 54 15.13 -12.17 -14.04
CA ALA A 54 15.20 -10.79 -14.54
C ALA A 54 15.65 -9.77 -13.49
N SER A 55 15.86 -10.19 -12.25
CA SER A 55 16.12 -9.30 -11.13
C SER A 55 17.60 -9.28 -10.79
N ALA A 56 18.28 -8.19 -11.15
CA ALA A 56 19.64 -7.88 -10.73
C ALA A 56 19.63 -6.69 -9.76
N GLY A 57 20.57 -6.67 -8.81
CA GLY A 57 20.74 -5.60 -7.86
C GLY A 57 20.86 -6.10 -6.43
N ARG A 58 21.25 -5.18 -5.55
CA ARG A 58 21.48 -5.47 -4.13
C ARG A 58 20.20 -5.89 -3.43
N LEU A 59 19.11 -5.22 -3.73
CA LEU A 59 17.78 -5.56 -3.18
C LEU A 59 17.32 -6.95 -3.63
N ALA A 60 17.45 -7.27 -4.94
CA ALA A 60 17.02 -8.55 -5.47
C ALA A 60 17.68 -9.74 -4.77
N ALA A 61 18.97 -9.60 -4.41
CA ALA A 61 19.72 -10.61 -3.67
C ALA A 61 19.31 -10.73 -2.20
N ALA A 62 18.83 -9.63 -1.59
CA ALA A 62 18.44 -9.56 -0.17
C ALA A 62 16.99 -10.02 0.10
N LEU A 63 16.13 -9.99 -0.92
CA LEU A 63 14.71 -10.33 -0.76
C LEU A 63 14.48 -11.84 -0.67
N PRO A 64 13.58 -12.29 0.23
CA PRO A 64 13.18 -13.69 0.29
C PRO A 64 12.43 -14.10 -0.98
N TRP A 65 12.60 -15.38 -1.37
CA TRP A 65 11.81 -16.00 -2.43
C TRP A 65 10.41 -16.38 -1.95
N ASN A 66 9.46 -16.44 -2.88
CA ASN A 66 8.05 -16.74 -2.61
C ASN A 66 7.44 -15.79 -1.57
N HIS A 67 7.84 -14.52 -1.66
CA HIS A 67 7.38 -13.47 -0.78
C HIS A 67 6.97 -12.24 -1.60
N TYR A 68 5.81 -11.67 -1.30
CA TYR A 68 5.30 -10.60 -2.16
C TYR A 68 6.11 -9.28 -2.05
N SER A 69 7.01 -9.13 -1.06
CA SER A 69 7.98 -8.02 -1.04
C SER A 69 8.84 -7.95 -2.31
N ARG A 70 8.94 -9.05 -3.07
CA ARG A 70 9.56 -9.02 -4.40
C ARG A 70 8.86 -8.09 -5.40
N LYS A 71 7.64 -7.65 -5.10
CA LYS A 71 6.94 -6.57 -5.81
C LYS A 71 7.79 -5.30 -5.91
N MET A 72 8.65 -5.03 -4.94
CA MET A 72 9.61 -3.91 -4.97
C MET A 72 10.51 -3.90 -6.22
N LEU A 73 10.82 -5.06 -6.80
CA LEU A 73 11.57 -5.14 -8.04
C LEU A 73 10.79 -4.56 -9.23
N GLY A 74 9.49 -4.72 -9.22
CA GLY A 74 8.58 -4.09 -10.17
C GLY A 74 8.53 -2.56 -10.00
N TYR A 75 8.52 -2.09 -8.76
CA TYR A 75 8.58 -0.64 -8.48
C TYR A 75 9.90 -0.06 -9.00
N LEU A 76 11.05 -0.69 -8.70
CA LEU A 76 12.35 -0.23 -9.22
C LEU A 76 12.39 -0.22 -10.76
N HIS A 77 11.82 -1.23 -11.40
CA HIS A 77 11.73 -1.26 -12.86
C HIS A 77 10.89 -0.10 -13.40
N ALA A 78 9.71 0.14 -12.82
CA ALA A 78 8.84 1.26 -13.20
C ALA A 78 9.53 2.62 -13.00
N ILE A 79 10.24 2.80 -11.87
CA ILE A 79 10.99 4.02 -11.54
C ILE A 79 12.10 4.27 -12.55
N ARG A 80 12.86 3.25 -12.92
CA ARG A 80 13.92 3.36 -13.96
C ARG A 80 13.37 3.72 -15.32
N LEU A 81 12.10 3.36 -15.60
CA LEU A 81 11.39 3.74 -16.83
C LEU A 81 10.68 5.09 -16.74
N GLY A 82 10.91 5.86 -15.67
CA GLY A 82 10.39 7.21 -15.51
C GLY A 82 8.96 7.30 -14.96
N ALA A 83 8.55 6.37 -14.09
CA ALA A 83 7.27 6.45 -13.43
C ALA A 83 7.11 7.79 -12.67
N GLU A 84 5.96 8.43 -12.81
CA GLU A 84 5.50 9.56 -12.01
C GLU A 84 4.47 9.12 -10.96
N VAL A 85 3.74 8.05 -11.27
CA VAL A 85 2.81 7.39 -10.37
C VAL A 85 3.00 5.88 -10.46
N ILE A 86 3.10 5.22 -9.32
CA ILE A 86 3.00 3.76 -9.20
C ILE A 86 1.65 3.42 -8.60
N TYR A 87 0.87 2.64 -9.35
CA TYR A 87 -0.36 2.01 -8.86
C TYR A 87 -0.04 0.56 -8.46
N ASP A 88 -0.16 0.31 -7.19
CA ASP A 88 0.14 -0.95 -6.52
C ASP A 88 -1.13 -1.76 -6.37
N THR A 89 -1.18 -2.96 -6.94
CA THR A 89 -2.36 -3.84 -6.87
C THR A 89 -1.97 -5.31 -6.93
N ASP A 90 -2.93 -6.19 -6.72
CA ASP A 90 -2.72 -7.65 -6.69
C ASP A 90 -3.35 -8.33 -7.91
N ASP A 91 -2.98 -9.59 -8.16
CA ASP A 91 -3.41 -10.34 -9.34
C ASP A 91 -4.85 -10.89 -9.25
N ASP A 92 -5.55 -10.61 -8.15
CA ASP A 92 -6.95 -10.94 -7.90
C ASP A 92 -7.89 -9.70 -7.83
N ASN A 93 -7.36 -8.51 -8.10
CA ASN A 93 -8.12 -7.26 -8.13
C ASN A 93 -8.50 -6.87 -9.56
N VAL A 94 -9.70 -7.24 -9.99
CA VAL A 94 -10.20 -6.93 -11.34
C VAL A 94 -10.61 -5.46 -11.41
N PRO A 95 -10.02 -4.64 -12.31
CA PRO A 95 -10.37 -3.23 -12.42
C PRO A 95 -11.81 -3.07 -12.92
N LYS A 96 -12.53 -2.11 -12.31
CA LYS A 96 -13.87 -1.71 -12.74
C LYS A 96 -13.79 -0.84 -14.00
N PRO A 97 -14.86 -0.73 -14.80
CA PRO A 97 -14.85 0.11 -16.01
C PRO A 97 -14.50 1.58 -15.75
N GLU A 98 -14.87 2.09 -14.58
CA GLU A 98 -14.61 3.46 -14.10
C GLU A 98 -13.30 3.58 -13.32
N TRP A 99 -12.38 2.62 -13.44
CA TRP A 99 -11.09 2.70 -12.77
C TRP A 99 -10.34 3.98 -13.16
N ASP A 100 -9.98 4.77 -12.16
CA ASP A 100 -9.25 6.02 -12.32
C ASP A 100 -8.47 6.34 -11.04
N ILE A 101 -7.52 7.26 -11.14
CA ILE A 101 -6.75 7.80 -10.03
C ILE A 101 -7.10 9.28 -9.90
N PRO A 102 -7.66 9.74 -8.76
CA PRO A 102 -7.95 11.16 -8.58
C PRO A 102 -6.67 12.02 -8.70
N PRO A 103 -6.78 13.30 -9.08
CA PRO A 103 -5.65 14.23 -9.03
C PRO A 103 -4.96 14.21 -7.66
N PHE A 104 -3.64 14.35 -7.63
CA PHE A 104 -2.89 14.36 -6.37
C PHE A 104 -2.93 15.71 -5.65
N ASP A 105 -3.27 16.78 -6.36
CA ASP A 105 -3.33 18.15 -5.81
C ASP A 105 -4.73 18.72 -6.13
N GLY A 106 -5.44 19.22 -5.12
CA GLY A 106 -6.81 19.71 -5.29
C GLY A 106 -7.48 20.12 -3.98
N VAL A 107 -8.77 20.39 -4.07
CA VAL A 107 -9.63 20.62 -2.90
C VAL A 107 -10.50 19.39 -2.71
N TYR A 108 -10.44 18.81 -1.53
CA TYR A 108 -11.13 17.56 -1.18
C TYR A 108 -11.86 17.69 0.15
N ASP A 109 -12.89 16.89 0.33
CA ASP A 109 -13.48 16.67 1.65
C ASP A 109 -12.41 16.07 2.56
N ALA A 110 -12.08 16.76 3.65
CA ALA A 110 -11.01 16.37 4.56
C ALA A 110 -11.51 16.21 5.99
N THR A 111 -10.92 15.24 6.70
CA THR A 111 -11.11 15.13 8.15
C THR A 111 -10.39 16.25 8.88
N ARG A 112 -10.78 16.49 10.14
CA ARG A 112 -9.96 17.28 11.06
C ARG A 112 -8.61 16.59 11.30
N GLU A 113 -7.66 17.36 11.80
CA GLU A 113 -6.37 16.87 12.27
C GLU A 113 -6.50 16.16 13.63
N ASP A 114 -5.50 15.34 13.99
CA ASP A 114 -5.32 14.74 15.32
C ASP A 114 -6.48 13.88 15.83
N LEU A 115 -7.21 13.21 14.94
CA LEU A 115 -8.26 12.27 15.33
C LEU A 115 -7.72 10.90 15.80
N GLY A 116 -6.42 10.64 15.60
CA GLY A 116 -5.86 9.31 15.79
C GLY A 116 -6.43 8.31 14.75
N PHE A 117 -6.65 7.06 15.14
CA PHE A 117 -7.19 6.07 14.22
C PHE A 117 -8.66 6.30 13.89
N VAL A 118 -8.98 6.34 12.60
CA VAL A 118 -10.34 6.46 12.06
C VAL A 118 -10.65 5.29 11.10
N ASN A 119 -11.91 4.89 11.05
CA ASN A 119 -12.39 3.83 10.18
C ASN A 119 -13.01 4.43 8.91
N LEU A 120 -12.19 4.66 7.88
CA LEU A 120 -12.65 5.25 6.61
C LEU A 120 -13.51 4.29 5.78
N TYR A 121 -13.41 2.97 5.98
CA TYR A 121 -14.30 2.03 5.29
C TYR A 121 -15.76 2.32 5.61
N ALA A 122 -16.08 2.62 6.87
CA ALA A 122 -17.43 2.97 7.29
C ALA A 122 -17.98 4.27 6.66
N SER A 123 -17.12 5.14 6.13
CA SER A 123 -17.58 6.32 5.36
C SER A 123 -18.09 5.96 3.96
N PHE A 124 -17.77 4.77 3.46
CA PHE A 124 -18.16 4.31 2.12
C PHE A 124 -19.22 3.19 2.13
N THR A 125 -19.64 2.69 3.29
CA THR A 125 -20.69 1.66 3.39
C THR A 125 -21.44 1.76 4.72
N ASP A 126 -22.66 1.25 4.77
CA ASP A 126 -23.43 1.11 6.01
C ASP A 126 -23.20 -0.26 6.69
N GLN A 127 -22.42 -1.15 6.04
CA GLN A 127 -22.03 -2.41 6.66
C GLN A 127 -21.06 -2.15 7.82
N ARG A 128 -21.16 -2.97 8.85
CA ARG A 128 -20.15 -2.97 9.92
C ARG A 128 -18.87 -3.60 9.39
N ILE A 129 -17.88 -2.78 9.10
CA ILE A 129 -16.61 -3.20 8.51
C ILE A 129 -15.47 -2.32 9.03
N TRP A 130 -14.25 -2.83 9.05
CA TRP A 130 -13.04 -2.07 9.32
C TRP A 130 -11.86 -2.57 8.49
N PRO A 131 -10.88 -1.70 8.14
CA PRO A 131 -9.71 -2.12 7.39
C PRO A 131 -8.79 -3.03 8.23
N ARG A 132 -8.08 -3.94 7.58
CA ARG A 132 -7.00 -4.71 8.20
C ARG A 132 -5.97 -3.76 8.80
N GLY A 133 -5.51 -4.04 10.02
CA GLY A 133 -4.59 -3.17 10.78
C GLY A 133 -5.28 -2.08 11.61
N PHE A 134 -6.61 -2.00 11.59
CA PHE A 134 -7.33 -1.13 12.52
C PHE A 134 -7.21 -1.70 13.94
N PRO A 135 -6.94 -0.85 14.98
CA PRO A 135 -6.74 -1.33 16.33
C PRO A 135 -7.95 -2.09 16.88
N LEU A 136 -7.77 -3.32 17.33
CA LEU A 136 -8.86 -4.18 17.82
C LEU A 136 -9.68 -3.56 18.96
N PRO A 137 -9.10 -2.85 19.95
CA PRO A 137 -9.90 -2.18 20.99
C PRO A 137 -10.91 -1.17 20.41
N ARG A 138 -10.64 -0.62 19.23
CA ARG A 138 -11.45 0.41 18.56
C ARG A 138 -12.49 -0.11 17.59
N ILE A 139 -12.53 -1.39 17.28
CA ILE A 139 -13.52 -1.95 16.33
C ILE A 139 -14.98 -1.81 16.80
N ARG A 140 -15.18 -1.54 18.08
CA ARG A 140 -16.48 -1.24 18.67
C ARG A 140 -16.72 0.25 18.90
N ASP A 141 -15.71 1.07 18.65
CA ASP A 141 -15.75 2.50 18.92
C ASP A 141 -16.46 3.25 17.78
N VAL A 142 -17.64 3.74 18.07
CA VAL A 142 -18.41 4.58 17.14
C VAL A 142 -17.67 5.90 16.84
N ALA A 143 -16.81 6.38 17.74
CA ALA A 143 -16.01 7.58 17.52
C ALA A 143 -14.94 7.42 16.43
N GLY A 144 -14.55 6.19 16.07
CA GLY A 144 -13.67 5.92 14.93
C GLY A 144 -14.33 6.16 13.57
N VAL A 145 -15.66 6.30 13.51
CA VAL A 145 -16.39 6.62 12.29
C VAL A 145 -16.41 8.13 12.07
N VAL A 146 -15.99 8.58 10.89
CA VAL A 146 -16.03 10.01 10.52
C VAL A 146 -17.38 10.32 9.89
N PRO A 147 -18.27 11.08 10.54
CA PRO A 147 -19.54 11.46 9.94
C PRO A 147 -19.32 12.49 8.83
N ASP A 148 -20.14 12.44 7.76
CA ASP A 148 -20.03 13.36 6.62
C ASP A 148 -20.09 14.84 7.05
N ALA A 149 -20.90 15.17 8.05
CA ALA A 149 -21.00 16.52 8.59
C ALA A 149 -19.71 17.04 9.28
N ALA A 150 -18.75 16.16 9.56
CA ALA A 150 -17.44 16.52 10.12
C ALA A 150 -16.37 16.74 9.04
N LEU A 151 -16.67 16.45 7.78
CA LEU A 151 -15.78 16.69 6.66
C LEU A 151 -15.89 18.15 6.20
N THR A 152 -14.76 18.75 5.83
CA THR A 152 -14.70 20.11 5.30
C THR A 152 -13.82 20.18 4.06
N PRO A 153 -14.21 20.95 3.02
CA PRO A 153 -13.34 21.14 1.86
C PRO A 153 -12.02 21.80 2.23
N GLN A 154 -10.91 21.17 1.90
CA GLN A 154 -9.56 21.67 2.16
C GLN A 154 -8.65 21.45 0.94
N ALA A 155 -7.77 22.41 0.66
CA ALA A 155 -6.69 22.22 -0.29
C ALA A 155 -5.69 21.21 0.28
N ALA A 156 -5.38 20.17 -0.48
CA ALA A 156 -4.47 19.12 -0.06
C ALA A 156 -3.53 18.68 -1.17
N GLN A 157 -2.30 18.34 -0.78
CA GLN A 157 -1.35 17.59 -1.58
C GLN A 157 -1.42 16.12 -1.13
N VAL A 158 -2.14 15.31 -1.90
CA VAL A 158 -2.26 13.88 -1.61
C VAL A 158 -0.99 13.18 -2.06
N GLY A 159 -0.41 12.39 -1.19
CA GLY A 159 0.78 11.60 -1.47
C GLY A 159 0.45 10.19 -1.93
N VAL A 160 -0.60 9.63 -1.33
CA VAL A 160 -1.09 8.28 -1.57
C VAL A 160 -2.61 8.31 -1.69
N TRP A 161 -3.14 7.72 -2.74
CA TRP A 161 -4.55 7.37 -2.88
C TRP A 161 -4.76 5.89 -2.61
N GLN A 162 -5.52 5.57 -1.58
CA GLN A 162 -6.04 4.23 -1.33
C GLN A 162 -7.45 4.14 -1.91
N ALA A 163 -7.62 3.40 -2.99
CA ALA A 163 -8.94 3.03 -3.45
C ALA A 163 -9.43 1.77 -2.73
N LEU A 164 -10.75 1.65 -2.59
CA LEU A 164 -11.38 0.48 -2.01
C LEU A 164 -11.56 -0.63 -3.05
N ALA A 165 -11.89 -1.83 -2.60
CA ALA A 165 -12.20 -2.98 -3.43
C ALA A 165 -13.58 -3.53 -3.05
N ASP A 166 -14.47 -3.69 -4.03
CA ASP A 166 -15.74 -4.37 -3.83
C ASP A 166 -15.53 -5.90 -3.73
N GLY A 167 -16.50 -6.60 -3.20
CA GLY A 167 -16.49 -8.05 -3.02
C GLY A 167 -15.78 -8.42 -1.73
N GLU A 168 -14.50 -8.72 -1.81
CA GLU A 168 -13.66 -9.16 -0.69
C GLU A 168 -12.62 -8.09 -0.30
N PRO A 169 -13.03 -6.97 0.32
CA PRO A 169 -12.11 -5.88 0.67
C PRO A 169 -11.03 -6.36 1.66
N ASP A 170 -9.96 -5.59 1.79
CA ASP A 170 -8.87 -5.93 2.69
C ASP A 170 -9.25 -5.67 4.16
N VAL A 171 -9.85 -6.69 4.75
CA VAL A 171 -10.23 -6.79 6.16
C VAL A 171 -9.41 -7.88 6.85
N ASP A 172 -9.37 -7.84 8.18
CA ASP A 172 -8.62 -8.81 8.97
C ASP A 172 -9.35 -10.16 9.13
N ALA A 173 -8.63 -11.15 9.65
CA ALA A 173 -9.16 -12.48 9.88
C ALA A 173 -10.27 -12.51 10.95
N ILE A 174 -10.26 -11.59 11.91
CA ILE A 174 -11.31 -11.49 12.93
C ILE A 174 -12.62 -11.09 12.27
N TYR A 175 -12.61 -10.05 11.40
CA TYR A 175 -13.79 -9.68 10.62
C TYR A 175 -14.32 -10.88 9.84
N ARG A 176 -13.46 -11.61 9.13
CA ARG A 176 -13.85 -12.74 8.28
C ARG A 176 -14.38 -13.93 9.06
N LEU A 177 -13.88 -14.15 10.28
CA LEU A 177 -14.36 -15.22 11.16
C LEU A 177 -15.69 -14.91 11.83
N VAL A 178 -15.99 -13.62 12.05
CA VAL A 178 -17.17 -13.18 12.80
C VAL A 178 -18.32 -12.78 11.88
N ASP A 179 -18.05 -12.09 10.82
CA ASP A 179 -19.04 -11.54 9.86
C ASP A 179 -18.82 -12.12 8.46
N GLY A 180 -17.69 -11.83 7.84
CA GLY A 180 -17.24 -12.41 6.58
C GLY A 180 -18.10 -12.06 5.35
N ALA A 181 -19.05 -11.14 5.48
CA ALA A 181 -19.93 -10.77 4.37
C ALA A 181 -19.15 -10.00 3.28
N PRO A 182 -19.40 -10.27 1.98
CA PRO A 182 -18.89 -9.43 0.91
C PRO A 182 -19.37 -7.99 1.08
N CYS A 183 -18.53 -7.02 0.69
CA CYS A 183 -18.87 -5.60 0.81
C CYS A 183 -18.93 -4.94 -0.57
N ALA A 184 -19.96 -4.11 -0.78
CA ALA A 184 -20.02 -3.16 -1.87
C ALA A 184 -19.97 -1.74 -1.30
N PHE A 185 -18.98 -0.98 -1.74
CA PHE A 185 -18.79 0.39 -1.28
C PHE A 185 -19.61 1.37 -2.13
N ARG A 186 -20.17 2.37 -1.47
CA ARG A 186 -20.91 3.45 -2.16
C ARG A 186 -19.96 4.31 -2.99
N SER A 187 -20.41 4.72 -4.17
CA SER A 187 -19.73 5.76 -4.93
C SER A 187 -19.88 7.10 -4.22
N ARG A 188 -18.76 7.77 -3.96
CA ARG A 188 -18.73 9.10 -3.36
C ARG A 188 -17.42 9.83 -3.71
N ALA A 189 -17.40 11.14 -3.45
CA ALA A 189 -16.19 11.95 -3.55
C ALA A 189 -15.07 11.41 -2.62
N PRO A 190 -13.79 11.55 -3.04
CA PRO A 190 -12.66 11.16 -2.21
C PRO A 190 -12.62 11.90 -0.86
N ILE A 191 -12.10 11.21 0.16
CA ILE A 191 -11.87 11.78 1.50
C ILE A 191 -10.38 11.81 1.77
N VAL A 192 -9.87 12.96 2.23
CA VAL A 192 -8.46 13.14 2.60
C VAL A 192 -8.33 13.22 4.13
N LEU A 193 -7.33 12.54 4.68
CA LEU A 193 -7.06 12.55 6.12
C LEU A 193 -6.25 13.78 6.52
N GLY A 194 -6.66 14.44 7.60
CA GLY A 194 -5.88 15.48 8.27
C GLY A 194 -4.58 14.93 8.86
N VAL A 195 -3.62 15.81 9.19
CA VAL A 195 -2.41 15.43 9.94
C VAL A 195 -2.80 14.80 11.27
N GLY A 196 -2.06 13.80 11.73
CA GLY A 196 -2.38 13.11 12.99
C GLY A 196 -3.62 12.21 12.94
N THR A 197 -4.25 12.07 11.76
CA THR A 197 -5.40 11.18 11.54
C THR A 197 -4.95 9.98 10.73
N VAL A 198 -5.09 8.78 11.28
CA VAL A 198 -4.55 7.52 10.77
C VAL A 198 -5.69 6.61 10.30
N CYS A 199 -5.56 6.06 9.11
CA CYS A 199 -6.32 4.89 8.67
C CYS A 199 -5.35 3.89 8.04
N PRO A 200 -5.37 2.61 8.41
CA PRO A 200 -4.54 1.62 7.73
C PRO A 200 -4.83 1.59 6.23
N PHE A 201 -3.78 1.51 5.43
CA PHE A 201 -3.86 1.29 3.99
C PHE A 201 -2.86 0.21 3.56
N ASN A 202 -3.08 -0.38 2.41
CA ASN A 202 -2.48 -1.64 1.99
C ASN A 202 -1.89 -1.57 0.57
N THR A 203 -1.71 -2.72 -0.10
CA THR A 203 -1.23 -2.85 -1.49
C THR A 203 -2.33 -3.26 -2.47
N GLN A 204 -3.59 -3.28 -2.05
CA GLN A 204 -4.66 -3.85 -2.87
C GLN A 204 -5.04 -2.95 -4.05
N SER A 205 -5.12 -1.64 -3.83
CA SER A 205 -5.52 -0.68 -4.85
C SER A 205 -5.00 0.71 -4.46
N THR A 206 -3.70 0.95 -4.67
CA THR A 206 -2.99 2.08 -4.05
C THR A 206 -2.12 2.82 -5.05
N ALA A 207 -2.42 4.11 -5.28
CA ALA A 207 -1.61 4.98 -6.11
C ALA A 207 -0.65 5.83 -5.28
N VAL A 208 0.63 5.83 -5.63
CA VAL A 208 1.68 6.56 -4.92
C VAL A 208 2.37 7.51 -5.90
N ARG A 209 2.47 8.81 -5.53
CA ARG A 209 3.16 9.81 -6.34
C ARG A 209 4.68 9.71 -6.17
N ARG A 210 5.42 10.14 -7.20
CA ARG A 210 6.89 10.02 -7.32
C ARG A 210 7.67 10.49 -6.08
N ALA A 211 7.26 11.60 -5.48
CA ALA A 211 7.96 12.16 -4.30
C ALA A 211 8.01 11.19 -3.10
N LEU A 212 7.11 10.20 -3.08
CA LEU A 212 6.97 9.23 -1.99
C LEU A 212 7.41 7.81 -2.37
N PHE A 213 8.08 7.60 -3.47
CA PHE A 213 8.55 6.27 -3.88
C PHE A 213 9.45 5.57 -2.84
N PRO A 214 10.26 6.25 -2.02
CA PRO A 214 10.93 5.56 -0.91
C PRO A 214 9.97 4.79 0.02
N LEU A 215 8.73 5.27 0.22
CA LEU A 215 7.71 4.65 1.06
C LEU A 215 7.03 3.41 0.44
N LEU A 216 7.37 3.04 -0.79
CA LEU A 216 6.96 1.77 -1.40
C LEU A 216 7.73 0.56 -0.81
N TYR A 217 8.67 0.78 0.10
CA TYR A 217 9.40 -0.26 0.78
C TYR A 217 8.46 -1.23 1.51
N LEU A 218 8.58 -2.52 1.25
CA LEU A 218 7.80 -3.59 1.86
C LEU A 218 8.69 -4.38 2.83
N PRO A 219 8.51 -4.25 4.16
CA PRO A 219 9.30 -5.00 5.13
C PRO A 219 9.07 -6.50 4.97
N SER A 220 10.13 -7.28 5.14
CA SER A 220 10.09 -8.72 4.91
C SER A 220 10.56 -9.55 6.12
N THR A 221 10.75 -8.91 7.29
CA THR A 221 11.05 -9.59 8.56
C THR A 221 9.85 -9.62 9.52
N VAL A 222 8.70 -9.20 9.05
CA VAL A 222 7.40 -9.37 9.71
C VAL A 222 6.60 -10.48 9.03
N THR A 223 5.47 -10.88 9.61
CA THR A 223 4.58 -11.85 8.97
C THR A 223 4.01 -11.33 7.65
N PHE A 224 3.68 -12.24 6.74
CA PHE A 224 3.17 -11.90 5.42
C PHE A 224 1.96 -10.95 5.48
N ARG A 225 1.03 -11.20 6.39
CA ARG A 225 -0.20 -10.41 6.59
C ARG A 225 0.05 -9.04 7.25
N PHE A 226 1.22 -8.80 7.83
CA PHE A 226 1.57 -7.51 8.44
C PHE A 226 2.42 -6.61 7.52
N THR A 227 3.05 -7.14 6.51
CA THR A 227 4.03 -6.45 5.65
C THR A 227 3.52 -5.13 5.08
N ASP A 228 2.42 -5.13 4.35
CA ASP A 228 1.86 -3.94 3.68
C ASP A 228 1.17 -2.98 4.66
N ILE A 229 0.53 -3.53 5.69
CA ILE A 229 -0.07 -2.73 6.76
C ILE A 229 1.01 -1.98 7.52
N LEU A 230 2.13 -2.64 7.88
CA LEU A 230 3.25 -1.97 8.53
C LEU A 230 3.81 -0.84 7.66
N ARG A 231 4.00 -1.09 6.34
CA ARG A 231 4.35 -0.05 5.38
C ARG A 231 3.39 1.13 5.47
N GLY A 232 2.08 0.86 5.43
CA GLY A 232 1.04 1.87 5.46
C GLY A 232 1.05 2.72 6.75
N LEU A 233 1.27 2.09 7.89
CA LEU A 233 1.35 2.77 9.19
C LEU A 233 2.64 3.60 9.34
N VAL A 234 3.76 3.10 8.82
CA VAL A 234 5.04 3.84 8.80
C VAL A 234 4.99 5.04 7.86
N ALA A 235 4.34 4.89 6.71
CA ALA A 235 4.31 5.93 5.68
C ALA A 235 3.57 7.20 6.14
N GLN A 236 2.49 7.09 6.90
CA GLN A 236 1.62 8.22 7.21
C GLN A 236 2.35 9.34 7.97
N PRO A 237 3.06 9.11 9.10
CA PRO A 237 3.80 10.17 9.78
C PRO A 237 4.89 10.79 8.89
N ILE A 238 5.56 9.99 8.05
CA ILE A 238 6.59 10.50 7.14
C ILE A 238 5.96 11.37 6.05
N MET A 239 4.79 11.00 5.53
CA MET A 239 4.04 11.83 4.58
C MET A 239 3.66 13.17 5.21
N TRP A 240 3.19 13.20 6.45
CA TRP A 240 2.85 14.45 7.14
C TRP A 240 4.06 15.38 7.25
N ALA A 241 5.22 14.85 7.67
CA ALA A 241 6.46 15.61 7.75
C ALA A 241 6.90 16.17 6.38
N ALA A 242 6.59 15.45 5.30
CA ALA A 242 6.87 15.88 3.94
C ALA A 242 5.77 16.75 3.29
N GLY A 243 4.71 17.12 4.04
CA GLY A 243 3.61 17.97 3.56
C GLY A 243 2.52 17.25 2.77
N TYR A 244 2.52 15.92 2.75
CA TYR A 244 1.54 15.11 2.01
C TYR A 244 0.48 14.51 2.92
N ARG A 245 -0.66 14.16 2.31
CA ARG A 245 -1.80 13.51 2.97
C ARG A 245 -2.11 12.15 2.34
N LEU A 246 -2.76 11.29 3.12
CA LEU A 246 -3.40 10.07 2.64
C LEU A 246 -4.84 10.38 2.23
N GLY A 247 -5.24 9.94 1.05
CA GLY A 247 -6.63 10.02 0.61
C GLY A 247 -7.22 8.65 0.33
N PHE A 248 -8.52 8.54 0.56
CA PHE A 248 -9.31 7.36 0.23
C PHE A 248 -10.31 7.69 -0.87
N THR A 249 -10.54 6.75 -1.77
CA THR A 249 -11.54 6.87 -2.83
C THR A 249 -12.44 5.63 -2.91
N GLN A 250 -13.54 5.75 -3.64
CA GLN A 250 -14.46 4.64 -3.87
C GLN A 250 -13.76 3.38 -4.39
N ALA A 251 -14.50 2.26 -4.42
CA ALA A 251 -13.99 1.03 -4.99
C ALA A 251 -13.74 1.17 -6.50
N THR A 252 -12.49 0.97 -6.91
CA THR A 252 -12.06 0.99 -8.32
C THR A 252 -11.76 -0.40 -8.87
N VAL A 253 -11.74 -1.39 -8.00
CA VAL A 253 -11.54 -2.80 -8.33
C VAL A 253 -12.58 -3.68 -7.64
N VAL A 254 -12.76 -4.89 -8.15
CA VAL A 254 -13.49 -5.97 -7.49
C VAL A 254 -12.47 -7.04 -7.14
N GLN A 255 -12.38 -7.44 -5.89
CA GLN A 255 -11.51 -8.55 -5.49
C GLN A 255 -12.25 -9.88 -5.57
N GLU A 256 -11.70 -10.78 -6.38
CA GLU A 256 -12.07 -12.19 -6.46
C GLU A 256 -11.04 -13.02 -5.69
N ARG A 257 -11.18 -13.06 -4.37
CA ARG A 257 -10.16 -13.61 -3.48
C ARG A 257 -9.91 -15.09 -3.71
N ASN A 258 -8.66 -15.48 -3.75
CA ASN A 258 -8.24 -16.87 -3.70
C ASN A 258 -8.65 -17.54 -2.37
N PRO A 259 -8.89 -18.87 -2.33
CA PRO A 259 -9.22 -19.57 -1.09
C PRO A 259 -8.14 -19.39 -0.03
N HIS A 260 -8.54 -19.01 1.17
CA HIS A 260 -7.67 -18.79 2.32
C HIS A 260 -7.99 -19.73 3.48
N LYS A 261 -6.98 -20.00 4.31
CA LYS A 261 -7.13 -20.68 5.58
C LYS A 261 -7.24 -19.63 6.71
N LEU A 262 -8.46 -19.23 7.07
CA LEU A 262 -8.69 -18.09 7.97
C LEU A 262 -7.95 -18.19 9.31
N LEU A 263 -7.79 -19.38 9.89
CA LEU A 263 -7.02 -19.55 11.12
C LEU A 263 -5.50 -19.36 10.92
N ALA A 264 -4.99 -19.65 9.74
CA ALA A 264 -3.59 -19.33 9.39
C ALA A 264 -3.42 -17.83 9.19
N ASP A 265 -4.35 -17.17 8.47
CA ASP A 265 -4.38 -15.72 8.34
C ASP A 265 -4.42 -15.04 9.72
N PHE A 266 -5.28 -15.53 10.63
CA PHE A 266 -5.36 -15.03 12.00
C PHE A 266 -4.02 -15.13 12.74
N ALA A 267 -3.37 -16.29 12.68
CA ALA A 267 -2.07 -16.49 13.32
C ALA A 267 -1.00 -15.54 12.75
N ASP A 268 -0.99 -15.31 11.44
CA ASP A 268 -0.09 -14.39 10.77
C ASP A 268 -0.41 -12.91 11.09
N GLU A 269 -1.64 -12.59 11.46
CA GLU A 269 -2.06 -11.24 11.83
C GLU A 269 -1.82 -10.89 13.31
N VAL A 270 -1.51 -11.86 14.18
CA VAL A 270 -1.28 -11.59 15.61
C VAL A 270 -0.23 -10.49 15.85
N PRO A 271 0.94 -10.48 15.22
CA PRO A 271 1.89 -9.38 15.39
C PRO A 271 1.32 -8.01 14.98
N MET A 272 0.50 -7.97 13.93
CA MET A 272 -0.19 -6.75 13.49
C MET A 272 -1.14 -6.25 14.58
N TYR A 273 -1.96 -7.11 15.18
CA TYR A 273 -2.87 -6.73 16.26
C TYR A 273 -2.15 -6.18 17.49
N LEU A 274 -0.96 -6.70 17.79
CA LEU A 274 -0.17 -6.28 18.94
C LEU A 274 0.51 -4.92 18.72
N HIS A 275 0.87 -4.57 17.48
CA HIS A 275 1.76 -3.45 17.21
C HIS A 275 1.14 -2.32 16.36
N ALA A 276 0.05 -2.57 15.62
CA ALA A 276 -0.49 -1.59 14.68
C ALA A 276 -0.79 -0.23 15.33
N GLU A 277 -1.35 -0.23 16.55
CA GLU A 277 -1.75 1.00 17.24
C GLU A 277 -0.55 1.88 17.65
N GLU A 278 0.59 1.28 18.00
CA GLU A 278 1.76 2.02 18.49
C GLU A 278 2.70 2.51 17.36
N VAL A 279 2.64 1.90 16.15
CA VAL A 279 3.58 2.19 15.07
C VAL A 279 3.57 3.66 14.64
N PRO A 280 2.44 4.33 14.37
CA PRO A 280 2.44 5.74 13.95
C PRO A 280 3.09 6.66 14.99
N ASP A 281 2.82 6.44 16.26
CA ASP A 281 3.40 7.23 17.35
C ASP A 281 4.91 7.02 17.49
N ARG A 282 5.38 5.77 17.36
CA ARG A 282 6.81 5.47 17.41
C ARG A 282 7.54 6.13 16.24
N VAL A 283 6.99 6.06 15.05
CA VAL A 283 7.54 6.69 13.86
C VAL A 283 7.56 8.21 14.03
N SER A 284 6.45 8.83 14.47
CA SER A 284 6.37 10.28 14.68
C SER A 284 7.46 10.81 15.64
N ARG A 285 7.81 10.03 16.67
CA ARG A 285 8.89 10.39 17.60
C ARG A 285 10.30 10.23 17.03
N ALA A 286 10.48 9.36 16.02
CA ALA A 286 11.78 9.04 15.44
C ALA A 286 12.17 9.95 14.27
N ILE A 287 11.19 10.47 13.53
CA ILE A 287 11.41 11.27 12.32
C ILE A 287 11.75 12.73 12.64
N ARG A 288 12.25 13.45 11.63
CA ARG A 288 12.57 14.89 11.70
C ARG A 288 11.87 15.63 10.57
N PRO A 289 11.26 16.80 10.84
CA PRO A 289 10.57 17.58 9.81
C PRO A 289 11.48 18.07 8.68
N ASP A 290 12.76 18.30 8.98
CA ASP A 290 13.79 18.80 8.06
C ASP A 290 14.54 17.70 7.28
N ALA A 291 14.27 16.44 7.57
CA ALA A 291 14.89 15.30 6.90
C ALA A 291 14.09 14.88 5.66
N SER A 292 14.80 14.31 4.69
CA SER A 292 14.16 13.71 3.50
C SER A 292 13.27 12.51 3.85
N VAL A 293 12.38 12.15 2.93
CA VAL A 293 11.52 10.96 3.05
C VAL A 293 12.37 9.68 3.28
N ALA A 294 13.49 9.54 2.57
CA ALA A 294 14.38 8.39 2.71
C ALA A 294 15.08 8.34 4.07
N GLU A 295 15.57 9.48 4.56
CA GLU A 295 16.20 9.58 5.89
C GLU A 295 15.19 9.29 6.99
N ASN A 296 13.98 9.84 6.88
CA ASN A 296 12.91 9.57 7.85
C ASN A 296 12.47 8.10 7.81
N LEU A 297 12.44 7.48 6.64
CA LEU A 297 12.16 6.04 6.52
C LEU A 297 13.24 5.21 7.24
N THR A 298 14.52 5.55 7.09
CA THR A 298 15.62 4.89 7.80
C THR A 298 15.48 5.04 9.32
N ARG A 299 15.15 6.24 9.81
CA ARG A 299 14.91 6.49 11.25
C ARG A 299 13.71 5.70 11.77
N ALA A 300 12.63 5.65 11.00
CA ALA A 300 11.44 4.90 11.37
C ALA A 300 11.76 3.40 11.57
N TYR A 301 12.43 2.78 10.60
CA TYR A 301 12.77 1.35 10.70
C TYR A 301 13.82 1.06 11.80
N ALA A 302 14.74 1.98 12.09
CA ALA A 302 15.63 1.85 13.25
C ALA A 302 14.82 1.82 14.56
N ALA A 303 13.86 2.73 14.74
CA ALA A 303 13.01 2.75 15.93
C ALA A 303 12.11 1.50 16.04
N LEU A 304 11.67 0.94 14.91
CA LEU A 304 10.91 -0.32 14.89
C LEU A 304 11.78 -1.53 15.22
N ALA A 305 13.05 -1.53 14.82
CA ALA A 305 14.02 -2.57 15.19
C ALA A 305 14.34 -2.52 16.69
N ASP A 306 14.55 -1.34 17.26
CA ASP A 306 14.74 -1.14 18.69
C ASP A 306 13.53 -1.64 19.50
N ALA A 307 12.33 -1.46 18.97
CA ALA A 307 11.09 -1.97 19.55
C ALA A 307 10.84 -3.47 19.28
N ARG A 308 11.70 -4.13 18.50
CA ARG A 308 11.58 -5.54 18.08
C ARG A 308 10.31 -5.84 17.26
N ILE A 309 9.76 -4.83 16.59
CA ILE A 309 8.64 -5.00 15.65
C ILE A 309 9.16 -5.56 14.32
N VAL A 310 10.35 -5.13 13.92
CA VAL A 310 11.12 -5.74 12.80
C VAL A 310 12.44 -6.27 13.34
N THR A 311 13.12 -7.15 12.59
CA THR A 311 14.46 -7.61 12.98
C THR A 311 15.54 -6.67 12.47
N ALA A 312 16.77 -6.77 13.02
CA ALA A 312 17.90 -5.97 12.56
C ALA A 312 18.23 -6.17 11.05
N ALA A 313 17.92 -7.34 10.50
CA ALA A 313 18.12 -7.62 9.06
C ALA A 313 17.28 -6.72 8.14
N GLU A 314 16.24 -6.06 8.67
CA GLU A 314 15.43 -5.12 7.90
C GLU A 314 16.24 -3.88 7.49
N SER A 315 17.18 -3.43 8.31
CA SER A 315 18.03 -2.27 8.00
C SER A 315 18.88 -2.47 6.75
N ASP A 316 19.43 -3.68 6.56
CA ASP A 316 20.24 -4.01 5.37
C ASP A 316 19.36 -4.04 4.09
N ARG A 317 18.14 -4.57 4.20
CA ARG A 317 17.18 -4.62 3.09
C ARG A 317 16.67 -3.23 2.71
N LEU A 318 16.37 -2.41 3.72
CA LEU A 318 15.99 -1.02 3.51
C LEU A 318 17.13 -0.22 2.85
N SER A 319 18.38 -0.40 3.33
CA SER A 319 19.54 0.23 2.67
C SER A 319 19.67 -0.20 1.21
N ALA A 320 19.51 -1.51 0.93
CA ALA A 320 19.54 -2.01 -0.45
C ALA A 320 18.43 -1.43 -1.33
N TRP A 321 17.22 -1.23 -0.76
CA TRP A 321 16.12 -0.55 -1.44
C TRP A 321 16.46 0.89 -1.80
N LEU A 322 16.93 1.67 -0.82
CA LEU A 322 17.26 3.08 -1.00
C LEU A 322 18.43 3.29 -1.96
N ASP A 323 19.44 2.40 -1.93
CA ASP A 323 20.56 2.41 -2.88
C ASP A 323 20.08 2.15 -4.32
N ASP A 324 19.22 1.14 -4.51
CA ASP A 324 18.70 0.76 -5.83
C ASP A 324 17.67 1.77 -6.40
N LEU A 325 17.07 2.64 -5.54
CA LEU A 325 16.24 3.78 -5.95
C LEU A 325 17.05 4.90 -6.58
N THR A 326 18.29 5.10 -6.12
CA THR A 326 19.16 6.16 -6.65
C THR A 326 19.70 5.69 -8.00
N PRO A 327 19.47 6.41 -9.11
CA PRO A 327 20.10 6.03 -10.36
C PRO A 327 21.61 5.99 -10.14
N ALA A 328 22.28 4.90 -10.53
CA ALA A 328 23.72 4.89 -10.60
C ALA A 328 24.13 6.15 -11.38
N ALA A 329 24.94 7.02 -10.77
CA ALA A 329 25.49 8.18 -11.45
C ALA A 329 26.03 7.67 -12.79
N ALA A 330 25.49 8.18 -13.90
CA ALA A 330 25.95 7.78 -15.22
C ALA A 330 27.47 8.02 -15.23
N GLY A 331 28.23 6.92 -15.25
CA GLY A 331 29.67 7.02 -15.40
C GLY A 331 29.96 7.82 -16.67
N PRO A 332 31.06 8.56 -16.74
CA PRO A 332 31.40 9.33 -17.91
C PRO A 332 31.48 8.40 -19.12
N THR A 333 30.61 8.68 -20.12
CA THR A 333 30.62 8.07 -21.46
C THR A 333 31.91 8.40 -22.18
#